data_0a32b583847ecfe81a04c860a0f0cf7f
#
_entry.id   0a32b583847ecfe81a04c860a0f0cf7f
#
_cell.length_a   1.000
_cell.length_b   1.000
_cell.length_c   1.000
_cell.angle_alpha   90.00
_cell.angle_beta   90.00
_cell.angle_gamma   90.00
#
_symmetry.space_group_name_H-M   'P 1'
#
loop_
_entity.id
_entity.type
_entity.pdbx_description
1 polymer ?
#
loop_
_entity_poly.entity_id
_entity_poly.type
_entity_poly.pdbx_seq_one_letter_code
_entity_poly.pdbx_strand_id
1 'polypeptide(L)'
;MTTRETILTELKKHGECRADDLALPLKLTPMAVRQHLYQMQDEGVVDCISKPAGRGRPAKLWRLTAKSDIYFPDTHRELSLDILESVRELMGDTGLTKLVEHRANKQLSHYQALTKDCSTLEETLNKLAAERCREGYMAEVVVRNDKSLLLLENHCPICEAAKVCSGLCAKELSVFSDLLAKEATVERSEHLLSGGRRCIYKVIPNI
;
A
#
# COMPACT_ATOMS: atom_id res chain seq x y z
N MET A 1 -24.39 9.67 6.46
CA MET A 1 -24.12 8.54 5.55
C MET A 1 -24.84 8.78 4.24
N THR A 2 -24.15 8.65 3.14
CA THR A 2 -24.75 8.70 1.78
C THR A 2 -25.52 7.41 1.50
N THR A 3 -26.42 7.43 0.52
CA THR A 3 -27.13 6.22 0.06
C THR A 3 -26.15 5.09 -0.32
N ARG A 4 -25.05 5.44 -0.98
CA ARG A 4 -23.99 4.51 -1.37
C ARG A 4 -23.35 3.83 -0.15
N GLU A 5 -22.93 4.61 0.85
CA GLU A 5 -22.34 4.09 2.09
C GLU A 5 -23.30 3.16 2.83
N THR A 6 -24.58 3.49 2.84
CA THR A 6 -25.61 2.65 3.48
C THR A 6 -25.78 1.33 2.72
N ILE A 7 -25.83 1.32 1.39
CA ILE A 7 -25.89 0.11 0.58
C ILE A 7 -24.67 -0.79 0.85
N LEU A 8 -23.47 -0.22 0.84
CA LEU A 8 -22.23 -0.97 1.12
C LEU A 8 -22.24 -1.56 2.53
N THR A 9 -22.71 -0.80 3.53
CA THR A 9 -22.83 -1.26 4.91
C THR A 9 -23.82 -2.43 5.03
N GLU A 10 -24.98 -2.36 4.39
CA GLU A 10 -25.95 -3.45 4.41
C GLU A 10 -25.42 -4.70 3.68
N LEU A 11 -24.74 -4.54 2.54
CA LEU A 11 -24.07 -5.65 1.87
C LEU A 11 -22.95 -6.27 2.73
N LYS A 12 -22.20 -5.45 3.50
CA LYS A 12 -21.16 -5.98 4.41
C LYS A 12 -21.74 -6.79 5.56
N LYS A 13 -22.88 -6.36 6.10
CA LYS A 13 -23.57 -7.04 7.21
C LYS A 13 -24.28 -8.32 6.78
N HIS A 14 -24.92 -8.32 5.63
CA HIS A 14 -25.84 -9.37 5.21
C HIS A 14 -25.30 -10.26 4.07
N GLY A 15 -24.17 -9.89 3.48
CA GLY A 15 -23.56 -10.62 2.37
C GLY A 15 -24.33 -10.39 1.07
N GLU A 16 -24.82 -11.48 0.44
CA GLU A 16 -25.54 -11.41 -0.82
C GLU A 16 -27.00 -10.97 -0.61
N CYS A 17 -27.40 -9.82 -1.17
CA CYS A 17 -28.74 -9.25 -1.01
C CYS A 17 -29.41 -8.95 -2.35
N ARG A 18 -30.75 -8.97 -2.37
CA ARG A 18 -31.53 -8.44 -3.48
C ARG A 18 -31.62 -6.92 -3.35
N ALA A 19 -31.82 -6.23 -4.48
CA ALA A 19 -32.08 -4.79 -4.46
C ALA A 19 -33.34 -4.42 -3.66
N ASP A 20 -34.33 -5.31 -3.65
CA ASP A 20 -35.58 -5.13 -2.91
C ASP A 20 -35.33 -5.19 -1.38
N ASP A 21 -34.48 -6.08 -0.91
CA ASP A 21 -34.10 -6.21 0.50
C ASP A 21 -33.31 -4.98 0.99
N LEU A 22 -32.45 -4.44 0.14
CA LEU A 22 -31.68 -3.23 0.41
C LEU A 22 -32.55 -1.94 0.38
N ALA A 23 -33.64 -1.96 -0.35
CA ALA A 23 -34.53 -0.78 -0.48
C ALA A 23 -35.27 -0.46 0.83
N LEU A 24 -35.60 -1.47 1.63
CA LEU A 24 -36.37 -1.30 2.88
C LEU A 24 -35.62 -0.43 3.90
N PRO A 25 -34.37 -0.76 4.33
CA PRO A 25 -33.67 0.04 5.34
C PRO A 25 -33.30 1.45 4.83
N LEU A 26 -33.15 1.63 3.51
CA LEU A 26 -32.82 2.90 2.90
C LEU A 26 -34.04 3.80 2.68
N LYS A 27 -35.26 3.30 2.83
CA LYS A 27 -36.51 3.99 2.46
C LYS A 27 -36.51 4.51 1.03
N LEU A 28 -35.96 3.71 0.11
CA LEU A 28 -35.86 3.97 -1.33
C LEU A 28 -36.68 2.95 -2.12
N THR A 29 -36.92 3.28 -3.38
CA THR A 29 -37.49 2.30 -4.32
C THR A 29 -36.43 1.28 -4.74
N PRO A 30 -36.81 0.02 -5.00
CA PRO A 30 -35.88 -0.96 -5.57
C PRO A 30 -35.20 -0.51 -6.87
N MET A 31 -35.86 0.33 -7.65
CA MET A 31 -35.30 0.90 -8.88
C MET A 31 -34.16 1.88 -8.59
N ALA A 32 -34.34 2.77 -7.62
CA ALA A 32 -33.29 3.70 -7.19
C ALA A 32 -32.08 2.95 -6.64
N VAL A 33 -32.31 1.90 -5.83
CA VAL A 33 -31.22 1.06 -5.31
C VAL A 33 -30.48 0.35 -6.48
N ARG A 34 -31.20 -0.17 -7.48
CA ARG A 34 -30.58 -0.80 -8.65
C ARG A 34 -29.71 0.18 -9.43
N GLN A 35 -30.09 1.45 -9.56
CA GLN A 35 -29.23 2.46 -10.23
C GLN A 35 -27.88 2.60 -9.51
N HIS A 36 -27.89 2.73 -8.18
CA HIS A 36 -26.66 2.79 -7.40
C HIS A 36 -25.84 1.51 -7.52
N LEU A 37 -26.48 0.35 -7.49
CA LEU A 37 -25.80 -0.94 -7.63
C LEU A 37 -25.15 -1.13 -8.99
N TYR A 38 -25.80 -0.73 -10.09
CA TYR A 38 -25.19 -0.78 -11.43
C TYR A 38 -24.00 0.16 -11.53
N GLN A 39 -24.12 1.39 -11.04
CA GLN A 39 -22.97 2.30 -11.00
C GLN A 39 -21.80 1.72 -10.23
N MET A 40 -22.03 1.14 -9.06
CA MET A 40 -20.98 0.50 -8.25
C MET A 40 -20.44 -0.78 -8.91
N GLN A 41 -21.24 -1.46 -9.72
CA GLN A 41 -20.79 -2.60 -10.52
C GLN A 41 -19.84 -2.17 -11.63
N ASP A 42 -20.15 -1.08 -12.34
CA ASP A 42 -19.29 -0.52 -13.39
C ASP A 42 -17.94 -0.07 -12.80
N GLU A 43 -17.93 0.42 -11.57
CA GLU A 43 -16.73 0.74 -10.81
C GLU A 43 -16.00 -0.51 -10.27
N GLY A 44 -16.65 -1.67 -10.31
CA GLY A 44 -16.14 -2.94 -9.82
C GLY A 44 -16.16 -3.10 -8.30
N VAL A 45 -16.91 -2.26 -7.58
CA VAL A 45 -17.05 -2.27 -6.10
C VAL A 45 -18.04 -3.36 -5.64
N VAL A 46 -19.08 -3.58 -6.42
CA VAL A 46 -20.03 -4.68 -6.20
C VAL A 46 -20.09 -5.59 -7.44
N ASP A 47 -20.54 -6.81 -7.23
CA ASP A 47 -20.78 -7.79 -8.28
C ASP A 47 -22.20 -8.34 -8.18
N CYS A 48 -22.74 -8.83 -9.29
CA CYS A 48 -24.07 -9.38 -9.38
C CYS A 48 -24.02 -10.84 -9.78
N ILE A 49 -24.56 -11.71 -8.95
CA ILE A 49 -24.73 -13.13 -9.26
C ILE A 49 -26.22 -13.47 -9.46
N SER A 50 -26.48 -14.44 -10.31
CA SER A 50 -27.83 -14.96 -10.52
C SER A 50 -27.96 -16.32 -9.86
N LYS A 51 -28.90 -16.46 -8.92
CA LYS A 51 -29.21 -17.75 -8.30
C LYS A 51 -30.56 -18.25 -8.81
N PRO A 52 -30.68 -19.53 -9.19
CA PRO A 52 -31.98 -20.14 -9.52
C PRO A 52 -32.93 -19.97 -8.34
N ALA A 53 -34.12 -19.47 -8.58
CA ALA A 53 -35.17 -19.26 -7.57
C ALA A 53 -36.40 -20.19 -7.84
N GLY A 54 -36.17 -21.47 -8.03
CA GLY A 54 -37.27 -22.42 -8.36
C GLY A 54 -37.95 -22.13 -9.70
N ARG A 55 -39.29 -22.10 -9.74
CA ARG A 55 -40.04 -21.66 -10.94
C ARG A 55 -40.06 -20.14 -11.01
N GLY A 56 -39.43 -19.56 -12.04
CA GLY A 56 -39.41 -18.10 -12.29
C GLY A 56 -38.07 -17.58 -12.77
N ARG A 57 -37.98 -16.28 -12.95
CA ARG A 57 -36.72 -15.61 -13.36
C ARG A 57 -35.68 -15.71 -12.22
N PRO A 58 -34.43 -16.10 -12.53
CA PRO A 58 -33.37 -16.15 -11.52
C PRO A 58 -33.28 -14.85 -10.71
N ALA A 59 -33.10 -14.97 -9.39
CA ALA A 59 -32.92 -13.83 -8.52
C ALA A 59 -31.53 -13.25 -8.72
N LYS A 60 -31.47 -11.93 -8.96
CA LYS A 60 -30.21 -11.17 -8.93
C LYS A 60 -29.85 -10.87 -7.49
N LEU A 61 -28.68 -11.34 -7.06
CA LEU A 61 -28.09 -11.06 -5.75
C LEU A 61 -26.84 -10.22 -5.94
N TRP A 62 -26.71 -9.18 -5.13
CA TRP A 62 -25.58 -8.27 -5.13
C TRP A 62 -24.67 -8.57 -3.97
N ARG A 63 -23.36 -8.52 -4.20
CA ARG A 63 -22.34 -8.76 -3.20
C ARG A 63 -21.19 -7.78 -3.37
N LEU A 64 -20.43 -7.58 -2.30
CA LEU A 64 -19.20 -6.79 -2.32
C LEU A 64 -18.08 -7.54 -3.06
N THR A 65 -17.19 -6.80 -3.69
CA THR A 65 -15.91 -7.29 -4.20
C THR A 65 -14.77 -6.85 -3.26
N ALA A 66 -13.55 -7.35 -3.47
CA ALA A 66 -12.37 -6.89 -2.72
C ALA A 66 -12.11 -5.38 -2.87
N LYS A 67 -12.50 -4.78 -4.00
CA LYS A 67 -12.40 -3.31 -4.18
C LYS A 67 -13.25 -2.50 -3.21
N SER A 68 -14.24 -3.11 -2.59
CA SER A 68 -15.10 -2.42 -1.62
C SER A 68 -14.43 -2.15 -0.28
N ASP A 69 -13.31 -2.82 0.04
CA ASP A 69 -12.66 -2.70 1.35
C ASP A 69 -12.19 -1.27 1.65
N ILE A 70 -11.87 -0.48 0.61
CA ILE A 70 -11.49 0.94 0.77
C ILE A 70 -12.60 1.83 1.37
N TYR A 71 -13.86 1.37 1.37
CA TYR A 71 -15.00 2.10 1.93
C TYR A 71 -15.30 1.72 3.39
N PHE A 72 -14.54 0.80 3.97
CA PHE A 72 -14.70 0.39 5.36
C PHE A 72 -13.51 0.87 6.20
N PRO A 73 -13.69 1.03 7.52
CA PRO A 73 -12.59 1.40 8.41
C PRO A 73 -11.42 0.43 8.26
N ASP A 74 -10.24 0.98 8.08
CA ASP A 74 -8.98 0.27 8.05
C ASP A 74 -8.13 0.72 9.25
N THR A 75 -7.82 -0.21 10.14
CA THR A 75 -7.00 0.02 11.34
C THR A 75 -5.66 -0.69 11.29
N HIS A 76 -5.21 -1.14 10.10
CA HIS A 76 -3.92 -1.80 9.96
C HIS A 76 -2.75 -0.90 10.39
N ARG A 77 -2.88 0.42 10.21
CA ARG A 77 -1.88 1.39 10.68
C ARG A 77 -1.75 1.36 12.19
N GLU A 78 -2.87 1.49 12.90
CA GLU A 78 -2.93 1.48 14.36
C GLU A 78 -2.41 0.14 14.90
N LEU A 79 -2.86 -0.98 14.35
CA LEU A 79 -2.37 -2.31 14.70
C LEU A 79 -0.86 -2.45 14.49
N SER A 80 -0.32 -1.89 13.39
CA SER A 80 1.12 -1.94 13.14
C SER A 80 1.92 -1.16 14.16
N LEU A 81 1.43 0.00 14.61
CA LEU A 81 2.04 0.80 15.68
C LEU A 81 2.00 0.06 17.01
N ASP A 82 0.84 -0.48 17.38
CA ASP A 82 0.66 -1.27 18.62
C ASP A 82 1.60 -2.48 18.66
N ILE A 83 1.80 -3.17 17.52
CA ILE A 83 2.75 -4.30 17.43
C ILE A 83 4.18 -3.81 17.67
N LEU A 84 4.61 -2.69 17.10
CA LEU A 84 5.96 -2.15 17.32
C LEU A 84 6.17 -1.74 18.78
N GLU A 85 5.19 -1.11 19.41
CA GLU A 85 5.21 -0.74 20.82
C GLU A 85 5.26 -1.99 21.71
N SER A 86 4.41 -2.99 21.44
CA SER A 86 4.40 -4.27 22.17
C SER A 86 5.74 -5.01 22.09
N VAL A 87 6.39 -5.00 20.91
CA VAL A 87 7.73 -5.58 20.76
C VAL A 87 8.74 -4.83 21.63
N ARG A 88 8.68 -3.49 21.68
CA ARG A 88 9.56 -2.70 22.54
C ARG A 88 9.31 -2.99 24.01
N GLU A 89 8.06 -3.07 24.45
CA GLU A 89 7.69 -3.35 25.84
C GLU A 89 8.12 -4.74 26.30
N LEU A 90 7.89 -5.76 25.46
CA LEU A 90 8.16 -7.16 25.81
C LEU A 90 9.63 -7.56 25.65
N MET A 91 10.32 -7.01 24.64
CA MET A 91 11.67 -7.45 24.23
C MET A 91 12.72 -6.34 24.34
N GLY A 92 12.33 -5.15 24.76
CA GLY A 92 13.20 -3.97 24.85
C GLY A 92 13.65 -3.45 23.46
N ASP A 93 14.48 -2.42 23.48
CA ASP A 93 15.04 -1.82 22.24
C ASP A 93 15.89 -2.82 21.43
N THR A 94 16.53 -3.78 22.12
CA THR A 94 17.28 -4.86 21.45
C THR A 94 16.37 -5.73 20.60
N GLY A 95 15.18 -6.08 21.08
CA GLY A 95 14.19 -6.86 20.34
C GLY A 95 13.68 -6.10 19.13
N LEU A 96 13.37 -4.82 19.30
CA LEU A 96 12.93 -3.96 18.22
C LEU A 96 14.03 -3.79 17.15
N THR A 97 15.29 -3.62 17.55
CA THR A 97 16.43 -3.56 16.62
C THR A 97 16.54 -4.82 15.78
N LYS A 98 16.46 -6.00 16.40
CA LYS A 98 16.50 -7.29 15.69
C LYS A 98 15.35 -7.44 14.70
N LEU A 99 14.15 -6.98 15.06
CA LEU A 99 12.99 -6.98 14.14
C LEU A 99 13.25 -6.12 12.90
N VAL A 100 13.75 -4.90 13.11
CA VAL A 100 14.07 -3.95 12.05
C VAL A 100 15.19 -4.48 11.15
N GLU A 101 16.22 -5.07 11.71
CA GLU A 101 17.31 -5.71 10.96
C GLU A 101 16.83 -6.90 10.13
N HIS A 102 16.01 -7.76 10.71
CA HIS A 102 15.44 -8.89 9.98
C HIS A 102 14.59 -8.41 8.78
N ARG A 103 13.75 -7.38 8.99
CA ARG A 103 12.96 -6.76 7.91
C ARG A 103 13.88 -6.19 6.81
N ALA A 104 14.91 -5.44 7.18
CA ALA A 104 15.86 -4.85 6.26
C ALA A 104 16.58 -5.91 5.41
N ASN A 105 17.02 -7.00 6.03
CA ASN A 105 17.67 -8.11 5.33
C ASN A 105 16.74 -8.80 4.32
N LYS A 106 15.46 -8.99 4.69
CA LYS A 106 14.45 -9.51 3.73
C LYS A 106 14.25 -8.58 2.55
N GLN A 107 14.17 -7.28 2.80
CA GLN A 107 14.00 -6.25 1.78
C GLN A 107 15.22 -6.19 0.84
N LEU A 108 16.44 -6.22 1.40
CA LEU A 108 17.68 -6.28 0.62
C LEU A 108 17.72 -7.52 -0.29
N SER A 109 17.43 -8.69 0.26
CA SER A 109 17.41 -9.94 -0.51
C SER A 109 16.37 -9.90 -1.65
N HIS A 110 15.21 -9.30 -1.42
CA HIS A 110 14.18 -9.10 -2.44
C HIS A 110 14.68 -8.18 -3.57
N TYR A 111 15.26 -7.03 -3.22
CA TYR A 111 15.78 -6.09 -4.23
C TYR A 111 16.97 -6.65 -4.99
N GLN A 112 17.86 -7.40 -4.35
CA GLN A 112 18.95 -8.11 -5.03
C GLN A 112 18.43 -9.11 -6.05
N ALA A 113 17.40 -9.89 -5.70
CA ALA A 113 16.78 -10.83 -6.63
C ALA A 113 16.10 -10.13 -7.81
N LEU A 114 15.45 -8.99 -7.55
CA LEU A 114 14.76 -8.17 -8.55
C LEU A 114 15.74 -7.57 -9.56
N THR A 115 16.90 -7.12 -9.10
CA THR A 115 17.88 -6.35 -9.90
C THR A 115 19.03 -7.18 -10.44
N LYS A 116 19.07 -8.50 -10.16
CA LYS A 116 20.19 -9.39 -10.51
C LYS A 116 20.58 -9.39 -12.01
N ASP A 117 19.62 -9.18 -12.91
CA ASP A 117 19.81 -9.20 -14.35
C ASP A 117 19.95 -7.79 -14.95
N CYS A 118 20.09 -6.74 -14.12
CA CYS A 118 20.36 -5.40 -14.59
C CYS A 118 21.81 -5.23 -15.02
N SER A 119 22.01 -4.54 -16.12
CA SER A 119 23.34 -4.31 -16.71
C SER A 119 23.91 -2.93 -16.38
N THR A 120 23.07 -2.00 -15.94
CA THR A 120 23.46 -0.63 -15.63
C THR A 120 22.84 -0.16 -14.31
N LEU A 121 23.51 0.79 -13.64
CA LEU A 121 23.03 1.43 -12.43
C LEU A 121 21.66 2.10 -12.64
N GLU A 122 21.44 2.72 -13.79
CA GLU A 122 20.17 3.36 -14.13
C GLU A 122 19.04 2.32 -14.26
N GLU A 123 19.30 1.18 -14.89
CA GLU A 123 18.32 0.08 -14.98
C GLU A 123 18.00 -0.48 -13.59
N THR A 124 19.02 -0.67 -12.74
CA THR A 124 18.86 -1.10 -11.34
C THR A 124 17.95 -0.14 -10.57
N LEU A 125 18.21 1.17 -10.65
CA LEU A 125 17.42 2.17 -9.96
C LEU A 125 15.99 2.28 -10.50
N ASN A 126 15.78 2.16 -11.81
CA ASN A 126 14.44 2.18 -12.39
C ASN A 126 13.60 0.95 -11.95
N LYS A 127 14.20 -0.23 -11.89
CA LYS A 127 13.52 -1.42 -11.33
C LYS A 127 13.21 -1.24 -9.84
N LEU A 128 14.17 -0.72 -9.08
CA LEU A 128 13.96 -0.41 -7.67
C LEU A 128 12.82 0.61 -7.49
N ALA A 129 12.80 1.70 -8.24
CA ALA A 129 11.74 2.70 -8.16
C ALA A 129 10.36 2.12 -8.50
N ALA A 130 10.28 1.26 -9.52
CA ALA A 130 9.05 0.57 -9.87
C ALA A 130 8.54 -0.33 -8.72
N GLU A 131 9.44 -1.03 -8.03
CA GLU A 131 9.08 -1.82 -6.84
C GLU A 131 8.65 -0.93 -5.69
N ARG A 132 9.39 0.14 -5.42
CA ARG A 132 9.03 1.13 -4.39
C ARG A 132 7.66 1.77 -4.66
N CYS A 133 7.31 1.99 -5.92
CA CYS A 133 5.95 2.43 -6.27
C CYS A 133 4.89 1.38 -5.89
N ARG A 134 5.15 0.08 -6.10
CA ARG A 134 4.25 -1.01 -5.66
C ARG A 134 4.13 -1.08 -4.13
N GLU A 135 5.20 -0.76 -3.43
CA GLU A 135 5.25 -0.63 -1.96
C GLU A 135 4.60 0.68 -1.44
N GLY A 136 4.15 1.58 -2.32
CA GLY A 136 3.42 2.80 -1.98
C GLY A 136 4.26 4.07 -1.82
N TYR A 137 5.54 4.08 -2.19
CA TYR A 137 6.43 5.25 -1.98
C TYR A 137 6.33 6.33 -3.05
N MET A 138 5.62 6.12 -4.14
CA MET A 138 5.54 7.05 -5.29
C MET A 138 6.94 7.45 -5.76
N ALA A 139 7.77 6.43 -6.07
CA ALA A 139 9.17 6.60 -6.37
C ALA A 139 9.43 6.92 -7.84
N GLU A 140 10.46 7.73 -8.11
CA GLU A 140 10.93 8.07 -9.45
C GLU A 140 12.45 8.26 -9.47
N VAL A 141 13.06 8.06 -10.65
CA VAL A 141 14.49 8.24 -10.86
C VAL A 141 14.73 9.46 -11.73
N VAL A 142 15.67 10.31 -11.33
CA VAL A 142 16.08 11.49 -12.10
C VAL A 142 17.59 11.42 -12.34
N VAL A 143 18.00 11.43 -13.59
CA VAL A 143 19.42 11.51 -13.99
C VAL A 143 19.86 12.98 -14.00
N ARG A 144 20.99 13.28 -13.39
CA ARG A 144 21.55 14.64 -13.32
C ARG A 144 22.68 14.84 -14.32
N ASN A 145 22.99 16.11 -14.60
CA ASN A 145 24.08 16.50 -15.52
C ASN A 145 25.46 16.04 -15.03
N ASP A 146 25.65 15.91 -13.71
CA ASP A 146 26.89 15.44 -13.06
C ASP A 146 27.00 13.90 -13.06
N LYS A 147 26.16 13.21 -13.81
CA LYS A 147 26.04 11.75 -13.88
C LYS A 147 25.58 11.07 -12.59
N SER A 148 25.28 11.81 -11.53
CA SER A 148 24.60 11.27 -10.36
C SER A 148 23.13 10.99 -10.70
N LEU A 149 22.53 10.04 -9.99
CA LEU A 149 21.11 9.75 -10.09
C LEU A 149 20.42 10.09 -8.77
N LEU A 150 19.17 10.50 -8.83
CA LEU A 150 18.35 10.72 -7.65
C LEU A 150 17.24 9.68 -7.67
N LEU A 151 17.10 8.94 -6.59
CA LEU A 151 15.89 8.19 -6.27
C LEU A 151 15.04 9.08 -5.37
N LEU A 152 13.89 9.50 -5.87
CA LEU A 152 12.94 10.36 -5.18
C LEU A 152 11.79 9.51 -4.67
N GLU A 153 11.39 9.70 -3.42
CA GLU A 153 10.22 9.05 -2.83
C GLU A 153 9.25 10.14 -2.36
N ASN A 154 8.23 10.40 -3.17
CA ASN A 154 7.29 11.51 -2.95
C ASN A 154 6.26 11.22 -1.84
N HIS A 155 6.11 9.95 -1.45
CA HIS A 155 5.28 9.48 -0.34
C HIS A 155 6.05 8.46 0.50
N CYS A 156 5.78 8.42 1.81
CA CYS A 156 6.36 7.42 2.72
C CYS A 156 5.23 6.66 3.44
N PRO A 157 4.93 5.42 3.03
CA PRO A 157 3.86 4.61 3.63
C PRO A 157 4.17 4.15 5.05
N ILE A 158 5.46 4.15 5.46
CA ILE A 158 5.89 3.77 6.81
C ILE A 158 6.18 4.98 7.71
N CYS A 159 5.80 6.19 7.32
CA CYS A 159 6.12 7.43 8.03
C CYS A 159 5.74 7.38 9.51
N GLU A 160 4.53 6.92 9.84
CA GLU A 160 4.06 6.84 11.22
C GLU A 160 4.84 5.79 12.03
N ALA A 161 5.10 4.62 11.46
CA ALA A 161 5.92 3.59 12.08
C ALA A 161 7.36 4.07 12.33
N ALA A 162 7.91 4.87 11.42
CA ALA A 162 9.25 5.43 11.52
C ALA A 162 9.36 6.55 12.58
N LYS A 163 8.26 7.22 12.94
CA LYS A 163 8.21 8.14 14.08
C LYS A 163 8.34 7.39 15.41
N VAL A 164 7.71 6.21 15.51
CA VAL A 164 7.81 5.34 16.68
C VAL A 164 9.16 4.61 16.73
N CYS A 165 9.66 4.20 15.58
CA CYS A 165 10.92 3.46 15.44
C CYS A 165 11.81 4.05 14.35
N SER A 166 12.67 5.01 14.71
CA SER A 166 13.58 5.69 13.79
C SER A 166 14.56 4.75 13.06
N GLY A 167 14.83 3.58 13.62
CA GLY A 167 15.62 2.52 13.02
C GLY A 167 15.09 2.06 11.66
N LEU A 168 13.77 2.13 11.41
CA LEU A 168 13.16 1.79 10.13
C LEU A 168 13.71 2.67 9.00
N CYS A 169 13.73 3.99 9.17
CA CYS A 169 14.28 4.92 8.18
C CYS A 169 15.81 4.80 8.02
N ALA A 170 16.54 4.57 9.13
CA ALA A 170 17.99 4.40 9.06
C ALA A 170 18.35 3.15 8.26
N LYS A 171 17.63 2.05 8.45
CA LYS A 171 17.86 0.80 7.72
C LYS A 171 17.44 0.88 6.25
N GLU A 172 16.47 1.70 5.85
CA GLU A 172 16.17 1.93 4.42
C GLU A 172 17.38 2.48 3.67
N LEU A 173 18.07 3.49 4.23
CA LEU A 173 19.30 3.99 3.64
C LEU A 173 20.38 2.90 3.56
N SER A 174 20.55 2.09 4.60
CA SER A 174 21.50 0.97 4.58
C SER A 174 21.16 -0.03 3.49
N VAL A 175 19.88 -0.39 3.32
CA VAL A 175 19.44 -1.34 2.27
C VAL A 175 19.80 -0.84 0.88
N PHE A 176 19.60 0.45 0.59
CA PHE A 176 19.99 1.00 -0.71
C PHE A 176 21.52 1.09 -0.88
N SER A 177 22.23 1.44 0.20
CA SER A 177 23.69 1.45 0.18
C SER A 177 24.28 0.05 -0.06
N ASP A 178 23.74 -0.97 0.61
CA ASP A 178 24.19 -2.36 0.47
C ASP A 178 23.84 -2.94 -0.90
N LEU A 179 22.66 -2.60 -1.42
CA LEU A 179 22.23 -3.01 -2.76
C LEU A 179 23.18 -2.48 -3.84
N LEU A 180 23.60 -1.23 -3.73
CA LEU A 180 24.35 -0.51 -4.75
C LEU A 180 25.86 -0.42 -4.43
N ALA A 181 26.34 -1.05 -3.36
CA ALA A 181 27.69 -0.89 -2.83
C ALA A 181 28.83 -1.13 -3.87
N LYS A 182 28.58 -2.01 -4.87
CA LYS A 182 29.56 -2.30 -5.91
C LYS A 182 29.64 -1.23 -7.00
N GLU A 183 28.55 -0.50 -7.22
CA GLU A 183 28.37 0.39 -8.37
C GLU A 183 28.34 1.86 -7.99
N ALA A 184 27.88 2.18 -6.77
CA ALA A 184 27.64 3.54 -6.37
C ALA A 184 27.69 3.76 -4.85
N THR A 185 27.86 5.00 -4.44
CA THR A 185 27.64 5.48 -3.08
C THR A 185 26.27 6.13 -2.98
N VAL A 186 25.55 5.87 -1.89
CA VAL A 186 24.19 6.38 -1.65
C VAL A 186 24.18 7.33 -0.46
N GLU A 187 23.67 8.54 -0.66
CA GLU A 187 23.49 9.54 0.39
C GLU A 187 22.03 9.99 0.45
N ARG A 188 21.48 10.16 1.64
CA ARG A 188 20.16 10.78 1.79
C ARG A 188 20.31 12.29 1.82
N SER A 189 19.92 12.98 0.74
CA SER A 189 20.04 14.43 0.59
C SER A 189 18.83 15.21 1.10
N GLU A 190 17.64 14.60 1.17
CA GLU A 190 16.43 15.15 1.78
C GLU A 190 15.71 14.04 2.57
N HIS A 191 15.17 14.40 3.74
CA HIS A 191 14.51 13.43 4.62
C HIS A 191 13.18 13.99 5.14
N LEU A 192 12.10 13.26 4.89
CA LEU A 192 10.74 13.64 5.28
C LEU A 192 10.61 13.89 6.79
N LEU A 193 11.16 12.99 7.62
CA LEU A 193 11.08 13.11 9.09
C LEU A 193 11.97 14.22 9.67
N SER A 194 12.88 14.80 8.87
CA SER A 194 13.71 15.95 9.26
C SER A 194 13.16 17.27 8.72
N GLY A 195 11.89 17.29 8.28
CA GLY A 195 11.22 18.49 7.78
C GLY A 195 11.32 18.70 6.27
N GLY A 196 11.90 17.75 5.54
CA GLY A 196 11.87 17.73 4.08
C GLY A 196 10.47 17.46 3.54
N ARG A 197 10.24 17.84 2.29
CA ARG A 197 8.97 17.56 1.60
C ARG A 197 8.80 16.06 1.27
N ARG A 198 9.93 15.37 1.05
CA ARG A 198 10.01 13.98 0.60
C ARG A 198 11.34 13.36 1.02
N CYS A 199 11.58 12.10 0.69
CA CYS A 199 12.92 11.51 0.80
C CYS A 199 13.62 11.56 -0.56
N ILE A 200 14.89 11.96 -0.58
CA ILE A 200 15.74 11.96 -1.78
C ILE A 200 17.03 11.23 -1.44
N TYR A 201 17.34 10.21 -2.22
CA TYR A 201 18.61 9.49 -2.16
C TYR A 201 19.43 9.85 -3.39
N LYS A 202 20.57 10.47 -3.15
CA LYS A 202 21.57 10.78 -4.19
C LYS A 202 22.46 9.57 -4.36
N VAL A 203 22.51 9.04 -5.57
CA VAL A 203 23.31 7.87 -5.96
C VAL A 203 24.45 8.35 -6.85
N ILE A 204 25.67 8.21 -6.37
CA ILE A 204 26.90 8.68 -7.02
C ILE A 204 27.64 7.46 -7.52
N PRO A 205 27.77 7.27 -8.86
CA PRO A 205 28.50 6.13 -9.42
C PRO A 205 29.94 6.11 -8.91
N ASN A 206 30.46 4.91 -8.60
CA ASN A 206 31.88 4.73 -8.31
C ASN A 206 32.67 4.96 -9.59
N ILE A 207 33.80 5.68 -9.50
CA ILE A 207 34.70 5.96 -10.62
C ILE A 207 35.55 4.74 -10.94
#